data_57847e6d63bbfc3eb4bda873cace8223
#
_entry.id   57847e6d63bbfc3eb4bda873cace8223
#
_cell.length_a   1.000
_cell.length_b   1.000
_cell.length_c   1.000
_cell.angle_alpha   90.00
_cell.angle_beta   90.00
_cell.angle_gamma   90.00
#
_symmetry.space_group_name_H-M   'P 1'
#
loop_
_entity.id
_entity.type
_entity.pdbx_description
1 polymer ?
#
loop_
_entity_poly.entity_id
_entity_poly.type
_entity_poly.pdbx_seq_one_letter_code
_entity_poly.pdbx_strand_id
1 'polypeptide(L)'
;MHKGRAAISFLFVLFTIVVFFIGLRIGKRIEKIDKTYEQSQKTAQKNALRTDPFLTYIPFYSSFCGMRFLHPAALKEQDDQATDEAALVYDNKMITLRCTNQHIRTFNRMRNSLTLTEEKTIASAAAQLYTSSLKDTYLIYIVHPTTEKEIIVTISKNLLPLFEQTLEFVK
;
A
#
# COMPACT_ATOMS: atom_id res chain seq x y z
N MET A 1 -26.20 -21.31 -77.63
CA MET A 1 -25.36 -20.48 -76.74
C MET A 1 -25.93 -20.31 -75.34
N HIS A 2 -26.33 -21.37 -74.59
CA HIS A 2 -26.92 -21.25 -73.21
C HIS A 2 -26.09 -21.85 -72.08
N LYS A 3 -24.98 -22.58 -72.37
CA LYS A 3 -24.18 -23.27 -71.34
C LYS A 3 -23.32 -22.31 -70.45
N GLY A 4 -22.97 -21.10 -70.91
CA GLY A 4 -22.14 -20.17 -70.12
C GLY A 4 -22.92 -19.44 -69.00
N ARG A 5 -24.21 -19.16 -69.21
CA ARG A 5 -25.01 -18.42 -68.21
C ARG A 5 -25.29 -19.23 -66.94
N ALA A 6 -25.50 -20.55 -67.06
CA ALA A 6 -25.69 -21.44 -65.91
C ALA A 6 -24.47 -21.56 -65.04
N ALA A 7 -23.26 -21.62 -65.67
CA ALA A 7 -22.02 -21.68 -64.93
C ALA A 7 -21.71 -20.40 -64.14
N ILE A 8 -22.01 -19.23 -64.66
CA ILE A 8 -21.84 -17.92 -64.00
C ILE A 8 -22.79 -17.80 -62.80
N SER A 9 -24.06 -18.20 -62.98
CA SER A 9 -25.04 -18.19 -61.86
C SER A 9 -24.65 -19.13 -60.74
N PHE A 10 -24.14 -20.32 -61.05
CA PHE A 10 -23.65 -21.26 -60.06
C PHE A 10 -22.43 -20.70 -59.27
N LEU A 11 -21.50 -20.05 -59.95
CA LEU A 11 -20.33 -19.45 -59.35
C LEU A 11 -20.69 -18.30 -58.40
N PHE A 12 -21.71 -17.51 -58.75
CA PHE A 12 -22.21 -16.41 -57.94
C PHE A 12 -22.89 -16.93 -56.66
N VAL A 13 -23.70 -18.00 -56.74
CA VAL A 13 -24.32 -18.64 -55.57
C VAL A 13 -23.23 -19.21 -54.62
N LEU A 14 -22.21 -19.87 -55.18
CA LEU A 14 -21.14 -20.43 -54.38
C LEU A 14 -20.33 -19.32 -53.64
N PHE A 15 -20.08 -18.21 -54.33
CA PHE A 15 -19.41 -17.05 -53.72
C PHE A 15 -20.24 -16.46 -52.57
N THR A 16 -21.53 -16.30 -52.76
CA THR A 16 -22.46 -15.78 -51.73
C THR A 16 -22.47 -16.67 -50.48
N ILE A 17 -22.44 -17.99 -50.65
CA ILE A 17 -22.37 -18.97 -49.54
C ILE A 17 -21.05 -18.82 -48.77
N VAL A 18 -19.95 -18.70 -49.48
CA VAL A 18 -18.61 -18.52 -48.83
C VAL A 18 -18.56 -17.23 -48.01
N VAL A 19 -19.01 -16.09 -48.57
CA VAL A 19 -19.05 -14.80 -47.88
C VAL A 19 -19.96 -14.88 -46.63
N PHE A 20 -21.09 -15.57 -46.72
CA PHE A 20 -21.99 -15.77 -45.60
C PHE A 20 -21.32 -16.57 -44.44
N PHE A 21 -20.60 -17.65 -44.75
CA PHE A 21 -19.90 -18.42 -43.74
C PHE A 21 -18.74 -17.66 -43.10
N ILE A 22 -18.04 -16.83 -43.87
CA ILE A 22 -17.00 -15.93 -43.33
C ILE A 22 -17.61 -14.91 -42.36
N GLY A 23 -18.74 -14.30 -42.74
CA GLY A 23 -19.48 -13.34 -41.91
C GLY A 23 -19.93 -13.95 -40.57
N LEU A 24 -20.49 -15.16 -40.58
CA LEU A 24 -20.89 -15.91 -39.37
C LEU A 24 -19.69 -16.21 -38.45
N ARG A 25 -18.55 -16.52 -39.03
CA ARG A 25 -17.34 -16.85 -38.27
C ARG A 25 -16.72 -15.61 -37.59
N ILE A 26 -16.76 -14.47 -38.26
CA ILE A 26 -16.32 -13.18 -37.71
C ILE A 26 -17.28 -12.71 -36.63
N GLY A 27 -18.62 -12.79 -36.85
CA GLY A 27 -19.63 -12.39 -35.86
C GLY A 27 -19.47 -13.14 -34.53
N LYS A 28 -19.27 -14.47 -34.56
CA LYS A 28 -19.02 -15.27 -33.36
C LYS A 28 -17.72 -14.90 -32.61
N ARG A 29 -16.70 -14.41 -33.31
CA ARG A 29 -15.45 -13.94 -32.67
C ARG A 29 -15.66 -12.59 -31.97
N ILE A 30 -16.40 -11.68 -32.59
CA ILE A 30 -16.69 -10.35 -31.99
C ILE A 30 -17.51 -10.53 -30.72
N GLU A 31 -18.55 -11.36 -30.73
CA GLU A 31 -19.37 -11.64 -29.53
C GLU A 31 -18.55 -12.21 -28.34
N LYS A 32 -17.58 -13.07 -28.62
CA LYS A 32 -16.66 -13.57 -27.58
C LYS A 32 -15.75 -12.48 -27.01
N ILE A 33 -15.27 -11.58 -27.85
CA ILE A 33 -14.43 -10.47 -27.44
C ILE A 33 -15.23 -9.50 -26.57
N ASP A 34 -16.43 -9.12 -26.96
CA ASP A 34 -17.30 -8.22 -26.21
C ASP A 34 -17.64 -8.80 -24.82
N LYS A 35 -18.00 -10.08 -24.74
CA LYS A 35 -18.25 -10.74 -23.44
C LYS A 35 -17.01 -10.76 -22.54
N THR A 36 -15.82 -10.93 -23.12
CA THR A 36 -14.57 -10.90 -22.37
C THR A 36 -14.25 -9.49 -21.87
N TYR A 37 -14.50 -8.45 -22.68
CA TYR A 37 -14.35 -7.05 -22.28
C TYR A 37 -15.32 -6.63 -21.18
N GLU A 38 -16.61 -6.99 -21.29
CA GLU A 38 -17.60 -6.73 -20.24
C GLU A 38 -17.25 -7.42 -18.93
N GLN A 39 -16.77 -8.66 -19.00
CA GLN A 39 -16.37 -9.43 -17.81
C GLN A 39 -15.11 -8.85 -17.17
N SER A 40 -14.16 -8.38 -17.97
CA SER A 40 -12.96 -7.68 -17.49
C SER A 40 -13.29 -6.33 -16.86
N GLN A 41 -14.22 -5.55 -17.45
CA GLN A 41 -14.66 -4.28 -16.87
C GLN A 41 -15.44 -4.49 -15.56
N LYS A 42 -16.33 -5.48 -15.49
CA LYS A 42 -17.06 -5.81 -14.24
C LYS A 42 -16.11 -6.29 -13.14
N THR A 43 -15.06 -7.04 -13.49
CA THR A 43 -14.04 -7.48 -12.53
C THR A 43 -13.15 -6.33 -12.09
N ALA A 44 -12.74 -5.45 -13.00
CA ALA A 44 -11.97 -4.25 -12.68
C ALA A 44 -12.77 -3.27 -11.81
N GLN A 45 -14.06 -3.07 -12.10
CA GLN A 45 -14.94 -2.22 -11.32
C GLN A 45 -15.25 -2.81 -9.93
N LYS A 46 -15.38 -4.13 -9.81
CA LYS A 46 -15.55 -4.81 -8.52
C LYS A 46 -14.27 -4.78 -7.68
N ASN A 47 -13.10 -4.78 -8.31
CA ASN A 47 -11.82 -4.64 -7.65
C ASN A 47 -11.49 -3.18 -7.29
N ALA A 48 -11.93 -2.21 -8.09
CA ALA A 48 -11.79 -0.78 -7.78
C ALA A 48 -12.66 -0.34 -6.59
N LEU A 49 -13.74 -1.05 -6.27
CA LEU A 49 -14.58 -0.81 -5.09
C LEU A 49 -14.06 -1.47 -3.79
N ARG A 50 -13.05 -2.32 -3.87
CA ARG A 50 -12.25 -2.78 -2.75
C ARG A 50 -10.93 -2.01 -2.74
N THR A 51 -10.98 -0.75 -2.40
CA THR A 51 -9.77 -0.02 -2.02
C THR A 51 -9.26 -0.74 -0.77
N ASP A 52 -8.17 -1.50 -0.91
CA ASP A 52 -7.50 -2.09 0.24
C ASP A 52 -7.18 -0.93 1.19
N PRO A 53 -7.70 -0.94 2.42
CA PRO A 53 -7.47 0.16 3.36
C PRO A 53 -5.99 0.37 3.68
N PHE A 54 -5.11 -0.57 3.28
CA PHE A 54 -3.66 -0.41 3.33
C PHE A 54 -3.07 0.31 2.11
N LEU A 55 -3.82 0.51 1.03
CA LEU A 55 -3.39 1.31 -0.14
C LEU A 55 -3.75 2.79 -0.01
N THR A 56 -4.56 3.16 0.97
CA THR A 56 -4.89 4.55 1.27
C THR A 56 -4.05 5.01 2.46
N TYR A 57 -3.30 6.10 2.30
CA TYR A 57 -2.45 6.66 3.34
C TYR A 57 -3.03 7.98 3.81
N ILE A 58 -2.99 8.19 5.12
CA ILE A 58 -3.42 9.44 5.77
C ILE A 58 -2.28 9.98 6.65
N PRO A 59 -2.18 11.32 6.78
CA PRO A 59 -1.16 11.90 7.64
C PRO A 59 -1.53 11.74 9.12
N PHE A 60 -0.55 11.34 9.92
CA PHE A 60 -0.56 11.47 11.37
C PHE A 60 0.31 12.64 11.78
N TYR A 61 -0.13 13.39 12.77
CA TYR A 61 0.60 14.51 13.33
C TYR A 61 0.62 14.43 14.85
N SER A 62 1.80 14.47 15.45
CA SER A 62 2.00 14.58 16.89
C SER A 62 2.62 15.93 17.22
N SER A 63 1.82 16.83 17.78
CA SER A 63 2.29 18.15 18.23
C SER A 63 3.30 18.03 19.38
N PHE A 64 3.11 17.05 20.26
CA PHE A 64 4.00 16.82 21.38
C PHE A 64 5.37 16.32 20.95
N CYS A 65 5.43 15.38 19.98
CA CYS A 65 6.67 14.86 19.41
C CYS A 65 7.29 15.80 18.38
N GLY A 66 6.55 16.75 17.84
CA GLY A 66 7.02 17.64 16.76
C GLY A 66 7.28 16.85 15.47
N MET A 67 6.42 15.90 15.12
CA MET A 67 6.64 15.05 13.94
C MET A 67 5.35 14.72 13.21
N ARG A 68 5.48 14.44 11.91
CA ARG A 68 4.40 13.92 11.07
C ARG A 68 4.91 12.82 10.16
N PHE A 69 4.03 11.91 9.79
CA PHE A 69 4.31 10.83 8.82
C PHE A 69 3.00 10.31 8.23
N LEU A 70 3.09 9.53 7.15
CA LEU A 70 1.94 8.84 6.56
C LEU A 70 1.80 7.44 7.14
N HIS A 71 0.56 7.03 7.36
CA HIS A 71 0.23 5.66 7.75
C HIS A 71 -0.97 5.14 6.96
N PRO A 72 -1.13 3.82 6.82
CA PRO A 72 -2.33 3.24 6.22
C PRO A 72 -3.60 3.66 6.96
N ALA A 73 -4.64 4.05 6.23
CA ALA A 73 -5.93 4.46 6.79
C ALA A 73 -6.63 3.36 7.62
N ALA A 74 -6.20 2.10 7.45
CA ALA A 74 -6.66 0.99 8.29
C ALA A 74 -6.20 1.09 9.74
N LEU A 75 -5.02 1.68 10.01
CA LEU A 75 -4.54 1.90 11.38
C LEU A 75 -5.35 3.01 12.04
N LYS A 76 -5.90 2.73 13.21
CA LYS A 76 -6.68 3.70 13.99
C LYS A 76 -5.93 4.09 15.24
N GLU A 77 -6.05 5.35 15.60
CA GLU A 77 -5.52 5.89 16.84
C GLU A 77 -6.30 5.33 18.04
N GLN A 78 -5.56 4.95 19.08
CA GLN A 78 -6.14 4.54 20.37
C GLN A 78 -6.31 5.76 21.27
N ASP A 79 -7.56 6.00 21.73
CA ASP A 79 -7.94 7.20 22.47
C ASP A 79 -7.45 7.27 23.94
N ASP A 80 -6.96 6.16 24.51
CA ASP A 80 -6.59 6.08 25.95
C ASP A 80 -5.09 6.31 26.22
N GLN A 81 -4.40 7.08 25.39
CA GLN A 81 -2.96 7.29 25.53
C GLN A 81 -2.63 8.54 26.36
N ALA A 82 -1.53 8.49 27.12
CA ALA A 82 -0.97 9.67 27.75
C ALA A 82 -0.56 10.71 26.69
N THR A 83 -0.52 11.99 27.04
CA THR A 83 -0.21 13.10 26.10
C THR A 83 1.16 12.97 25.40
N ASP A 84 2.07 12.19 25.98
CA ASP A 84 3.41 11.92 25.45
C ASP A 84 3.50 10.60 24.66
N GLU A 85 2.38 9.88 24.52
CA GLU A 85 2.30 8.63 23.78
C GLU A 85 1.20 8.69 22.69
N ALA A 86 1.38 7.94 21.63
CA ALA A 86 0.36 7.70 20.62
C ALA A 86 0.48 6.26 20.10
N ALA A 87 -0.64 5.62 19.81
CA ALA A 87 -0.65 4.29 19.22
C ALA A 87 -1.64 4.22 18.05
N LEU A 88 -1.15 3.74 16.92
CA LEU A 88 -1.91 3.44 15.71
C LEU A 88 -1.92 1.93 15.54
N VAL A 89 -3.09 1.32 15.60
CA VAL A 89 -3.23 -0.15 15.63
C VAL A 89 -4.30 -0.65 14.67
N TYR A 90 -4.01 -1.76 14.02
CA TYR A 90 -4.95 -2.54 13.24
C TYR A 90 -4.50 -4.01 13.19
N ASP A 91 -5.29 -4.92 13.77
CA ASP A 91 -4.97 -6.34 13.85
C ASP A 91 -3.58 -6.56 14.51
N ASN A 92 -2.63 -7.15 13.79
CA ASN A 92 -1.26 -7.38 14.25
C ASN A 92 -0.26 -6.31 13.79
N LYS A 93 -0.73 -5.21 13.17
CA LYS A 93 0.11 -4.10 12.71
C LYS A 93 -0.03 -2.93 13.66
N MET A 94 1.11 -2.33 13.99
CA MET A 94 1.15 -1.23 14.96
C MET A 94 2.26 -0.22 14.64
N ILE A 95 1.99 1.03 15.02
CA ILE A 95 2.99 2.09 15.19
C ILE A 95 2.68 2.72 16.54
N THR A 96 3.61 2.62 17.47
CA THR A 96 3.50 3.33 18.76
C THR A 96 4.61 4.36 18.87
N LEU A 97 4.28 5.50 19.40
CA LEU A 97 5.17 6.64 19.60
C LEU A 97 5.22 6.98 21.06
N ARG A 98 6.42 7.24 21.57
CA ARG A 98 6.62 7.79 22.89
C ARG A 98 7.70 8.85 22.83
N CYS A 99 7.40 10.04 23.34
CA CYS A 99 8.30 11.18 23.29
C CYS A 99 8.53 11.74 24.69
N THR A 100 9.74 12.13 24.99
CA THR A 100 10.06 12.71 26.29
C THR A 100 11.14 13.79 26.19
N ASN A 101 11.05 14.77 27.07
CA ASN A 101 12.08 15.81 27.28
C ASN A 101 13.15 15.38 28.27
N GLN A 102 13.00 14.24 28.93
CA GLN A 102 13.94 13.74 29.93
C GLN A 102 14.78 12.64 29.33
N HIS A 103 16.09 12.68 29.54
CA HIS A 103 16.98 11.55 29.21
C HIS A 103 16.41 10.28 29.81
N ILE A 104 15.96 9.38 28.96
CA ILE A 104 15.15 8.24 29.39
C ILE A 104 16.03 7.24 30.12
N ARG A 105 15.99 7.24 31.42
CA ARG A 105 16.46 6.08 32.23
C ARG A 105 15.75 4.78 31.80
N THR A 106 14.52 4.91 31.31
CA THR A 106 13.73 3.80 30.80
C THR A 106 14.30 3.22 29.50
N PHE A 107 14.72 4.05 28.55
CA PHE A 107 15.35 3.56 27.31
C PHE A 107 16.67 2.85 27.60
N ASN A 108 17.53 3.41 28.47
CA ASN A 108 18.78 2.78 28.84
C ASN A 108 18.60 1.40 29.51
N ARG A 109 17.51 1.19 30.26
CA ARG A 109 17.13 -0.14 30.77
C ARG A 109 16.68 -1.08 29.68
N MET A 110 15.82 -0.60 28.75
CA MET A 110 15.34 -1.41 27.61
C MET A 110 16.48 -1.71 26.64
N ARG A 111 17.38 -0.76 26.39
CA ARG A 111 18.53 -0.91 25.50
C ARG A 111 19.40 -2.12 25.85
N ASN A 112 19.58 -2.40 27.13
CA ASN A 112 20.41 -3.53 27.60
C ASN A 112 19.80 -4.91 27.25
N SER A 113 18.48 -4.95 26.94
CA SER A 113 17.75 -6.16 26.53
C SER A 113 17.45 -6.20 25.03
N LEU A 114 17.83 -5.18 24.27
CA LEU A 114 17.57 -5.05 22.83
C LEU A 114 18.86 -5.27 22.04
N THR A 115 18.72 -5.87 20.87
CA THR A 115 19.85 -6.02 19.94
C THR A 115 19.82 -4.87 18.93
N LEU A 116 20.85 -4.04 18.92
CA LEU A 116 21.04 -3.01 17.89
C LEU A 116 21.21 -3.71 16.55
N THR A 117 20.35 -3.39 15.60
CA THR A 117 20.36 -3.98 14.26
C THR A 117 21.10 -3.07 13.27
N GLU A 118 20.83 -1.76 13.36
CA GLU A 118 21.33 -0.79 12.38
C GLU A 118 21.35 0.63 12.96
N GLU A 119 22.32 1.42 12.53
CA GLU A 119 22.35 2.87 12.74
C GLU A 119 22.19 3.54 11.38
N LYS A 120 21.26 4.46 11.26
CA LYS A 120 20.96 5.16 10.01
C LYS A 120 20.43 6.57 10.23
N THR A 121 20.28 7.31 9.15
CA THR A 121 19.67 8.64 9.17
C THR A 121 18.23 8.54 8.65
N ILE A 122 17.27 9.05 9.41
CA ILE A 122 15.86 9.14 9.02
C ILE A 122 15.43 10.61 9.16
N ALA A 123 14.89 11.21 8.11
CA ALA A 123 14.45 12.61 8.07
C ALA A 123 15.52 13.60 8.62
N SER A 124 16.81 13.36 8.29
CA SER A 124 17.98 14.14 8.74
C SER A 124 18.36 13.99 10.21
N ALA A 125 17.71 13.10 10.97
CA ALA A 125 18.09 12.77 12.36
C ALA A 125 18.80 11.42 12.43
N ALA A 126 19.75 11.31 13.36
CA ALA A 126 20.38 10.02 13.66
C ALA A 126 19.36 9.10 14.33
N ALA A 127 19.21 7.91 13.79
CA ALA A 127 18.28 6.89 14.27
C ALA A 127 19.01 5.58 14.56
N GLN A 128 18.67 4.94 15.67
CA GLN A 128 19.13 3.62 16.04
C GLN A 128 17.97 2.64 15.97
N LEU A 129 18.13 1.58 15.18
CA LEU A 129 17.14 0.54 14.97
C LEU A 129 17.48 -0.69 15.80
N TYR A 130 16.55 -1.15 16.60
CA TYR A 130 16.68 -2.33 17.43
C TYR A 130 15.65 -3.40 17.06
N THR A 131 16.06 -4.65 17.14
CA THR A 131 15.09 -5.76 17.08
C THR A 131 14.32 -5.81 18.38
N SER A 132 12.99 -5.74 18.29
CA SER A 132 12.09 -5.86 19.44
C SER A 132 11.88 -7.32 19.82
N SER A 133 11.60 -7.57 21.10
CA SER A 133 11.13 -8.87 21.59
C SER A 133 9.72 -9.21 21.07
N LEU A 134 8.97 -8.21 20.66
CA LEU A 134 7.70 -8.40 19.97
C LEU A 134 7.97 -8.92 18.56
N LYS A 135 7.31 -10.01 18.21
CA LYS A 135 7.47 -10.62 16.90
C LYS A 135 7.09 -9.62 15.78
N ASP A 136 7.94 -9.57 14.75
CA ASP A 136 7.75 -8.74 13.55
C ASP A 136 7.67 -7.22 13.79
N THR A 137 8.30 -6.72 14.86
CA THR A 137 8.43 -5.29 15.12
C THR A 137 9.89 -4.85 15.25
N TYR A 138 10.11 -3.57 14.96
CA TYR A 138 11.34 -2.85 15.29
C TYR A 138 11.06 -1.80 16.35
N LEU A 139 12.07 -1.50 17.17
CA LEU A 139 12.09 -0.33 18.00
C LEU A 139 13.13 0.64 17.42
N ILE A 140 12.71 1.88 17.18
CA ILE A 140 13.55 2.94 16.63
C ILE A 140 13.71 4.00 17.70
N TYR A 141 14.95 4.36 17.98
CA TYR A 141 15.30 5.49 18.83
C TYR A 141 15.82 6.64 17.98
N ILE A 142 15.21 7.81 18.11
CA ILE A 142 15.55 9.02 17.35
C ILE A 142 15.62 10.19 18.33
N VAL A 143 16.58 11.09 18.13
CA VAL A 143 16.63 12.38 18.81
C VAL A 143 16.11 13.44 17.84
N HIS A 144 15.09 14.19 18.24
CA HIS A 144 14.50 15.24 17.42
C HIS A 144 15.55 16.33 17.12
N PRO A 145 15.81 16.67 15.85
CA PRO A 145 16.96 17.48 15.47
C PRO A 145 16.92 18.94 15.99
N THR A 146 15.75 19.44 16.35
CA THR A 146 15.58 20.84 16.78
C THR A 146 15.24 20.96 18.27
N THR A 147 14.42 20.04 18.81
CA THR A 147 13.92 20.14 20.19
C THR A 147 14.67 19.24 21.17
N GLU A 148 15.60 18.41 20.65
CA GLU A 148 16.38 17.43 21.42
C GLU A 148 15.51 16.41 22.20
N LYS A 149 14.20 16.35 21.89
CA LYS A 149 13.33 15.34 22.46
C LYS A 149 13.75 13.94 22.01
N GLU A 150 13.75 13.01 22.93
CA GLU A 150 13.94 11.61 22.63
C GLU A 150 12.62 10.98 22.19
N ILE A 151 12.63 10.32 21.05
CA ILE A 151 11.47 9.71 20.42
C ILE A 151 11.75 8.21 20.30
N ILE A 152 10.85 7.41 20.87
CA ILE A 152 10.87 5.95 20.72
C ILE A 152 9.66 5.57 19.86
N VAL A 153 9.94 4.87 18.76
CA VAL A 153 8.90 4.35 17.86
C VAL A 153 8.98 2.83 17.88
N THR A 154 7.86 2.16 18.22
CA THR A 154 7.73 0.72 17.95
C THR A 154 6.89 0.56 16.71
N ILE A 155 7.38 -0.14 15.70
CA ILE A 155 6.75 -0.22 14.40
C ILE A 155 6.80 -1.63 13.83
N SER A 156 5.71 -2.08 13.22
CA SER A 156 5.70 -3.33 12.46
C SER A 156 6.66 -3.26 11.28
N LYS A 157 7.42 -4.33 11.05
CA LYS A 157 8.50 -4.38 10.03
C LYS A 157 8.06 -3.95 8.64
N ASN A 158 6.85 -4.34 8.24
CA ASN A 158 6.28 -4.02 6.94
C ASN A 158 5.86 -2.55 6.77
N LEU A 159 5.74 -1.79 7.86
CA LEU A 159 5.41 -0.36 7.84
C LEU A 159 6.66 0.54 7.90
N LEU A 160 7.82 -0.02 8.25
CA LEU A 160 9.06 0.72 8.39
C LEU A 160 9.46 1.51 7.13
N PRO A 161 9.43 0.95 5.90
CA PRO A 161 9.81 1.70 4.71
C PRO A 161 8.93 2.93 4.45
N LEU A 162 7.62 2.82 4.70
CA LEU A 162 6.70 3.95 4.58
C LEU A 162 7.02 5.04 5.60
N PHE A 163 7.21 4.65 6.85
CA PHE A 163 7.58 5.56 7.93
C PHE A 163 8.87 6.32 7.63
N GLU A 164 9.93 5.64 7.21
CA GLU A 164 11.21 6.25 6.87
C GLU A 164 11.13 7.26 5.73
N GLN A 165 10.31 6.97 4.72
CA GLN A 165 10.15 7.82 3.54
C GLN A 165 9.29 9.06 3.81
N THR A 166 8.40 8.99 4.79
CA THR A 166 7.37 10.02 5.00
C THR A 166 7.51 10.77 6.32
N LEU A 167 8.45 10.35 7.18
CA LEU A 167 8.72 11.05 8.43
C LEU A 167 9.26 12.46 8.15
N GLU A 168 8.68 13.43 8.80
CA GLU A 168 9.13 14.82 8.82
C GLU A 168 9.07 15.37 10.24
N PHE A 169 10.10 16.13 10.63
CA PHE A 169 10.11 16.87 11.88
C PHE A 169 9.51 18.25 11.68
N VAL A 170 8.62 18.64 12.58
CA VAL A 170 7.88 19.89 12.55
C VAL A 170 8.31 20.76 13.73
N LYS A 171 8.46 22.06 13.49
CA LYS A 171 8.86 23.02 14.52
C LYS A 171 7.69 23.39 15.43
#